data_a260c9560ebfebde2b7677df4c72dba8
#
_entry.id   a260c9560ebfebde2b7677df4c72dba8
#
_cell.length_a   1.000
_cell.length_b   1.000
_cell.length_c   1.000
_cell.angle_alpha   90.00
_cell.angle_beta   90.00
_cell.angle_gamma   90.00
#
_symmetry.space_group_name_H-M   'P 1'
#
loop_
_entity.id
_entity.type
_entity.pdbx_description
1 polymer ?
#
loop_
_entity_poly.entity_id
_entity_poly.type
_entity_poly.pdbx_seq_one_letter_code
_entity_poly.pdbx_strand_id
1 'polypeptide(L)'
;MAKHNRTRRTVRQSRALGIALTPKAEKYLERRPYGPGQHGRARKKADSNYATQLKEKQRLRAQYNIREAQMRRAYLEAKRTEGQTGKNLVELLETRLDALVLRAGFARTIAQARQMVVHRHILVDGVRVDRPSFLVKPGQLIHVHPKAEKTAPFQAAAAGEH
;
A
#
# COMPACT_ATOMS: atom_id res chain seq x y z
N MET A 1 -2.22 16.95 -17.85
CA MET A 1 -2.97 17.43 -16.65
C MET A 1 -3.30 16.36 -15.59
N ALA A 2 -3.29 15.06 -15.88
CA ALA A 2 -3.68 13.99 -14.93
C ALA A 2 -2.68 13.71 -13.78
N LYS A 3 -1.39 13.99 -13.93
CA LYS A 3 -0.35 13.69 -12.93
C LYS A 3 -0.49 14.49 -11.62
N HIS A 4 -0.98 15.73 -11.70
CA HIS A 4 -1.08 16.61 -10.52
C HIS A 4 -2.19 16.21 -9.54
N ASN A 5 -3.22 15.54 -10.02
CA ASN A 5 -4.40 15.18 -9.22
C ASN A 5 -4.15 13.97 -8.29
N ARG A 6 -3.33 13.00 -8.71
CA ARG A 6 -3.06 11.76 -7.93
C ARG A 6 -2.26 12.07 -6.66
N THR A 7 -1.20 12.86 -6.73
CA THR A 7 -0.38 13.24 -5.57
C THR A 7 -1.18 14.05 -4.54
N ARG A 8 -1.98 15.03 -5.00
CA ARG A 8 -2.87 15.81 -4.13
C ARG A 8 -3.88 14.91 -3.41
N ARG A 9 -4.42 13.92 -4.11
CA ARG A 9 -5.37 12.95 -3.54
C ARG A 9 -4.72 12.12 -2.44
N THR A 10 -3.51 11.60 -2.65
CA THR A 10 -2.79 10.78 -1.66
C THR A 10 -2.43 11.58 -0.42
N VAL A 11 -1.91 12.80 -0.55
CA VAL A 11 -1.61 13.69 0.57
C VAL A 11 -2.88 14.06 1.35
N ARG A 12 -3.98 14.35 0.65
CA ARG A 12 -5.27 14.63 1.29
C ARG A 12 -5.79 13.43 2.06
N GLN A 13 -5.67 12.23 1.49
CA GLN A 13 -6.06 10.98 2.13
C GLN A 13 -5.19 10.68 3.37
N SER A 14 -3.87 10.86 3.27
CA SER A 14 -2.95 10.71 4.40
C SER A 14 -3.33 11.61 5.56
N ARG A 15 -3.60 12.88 5.29
CA ARG A 15 -4.05 13.85 6.32
C ARG A 15 -5.40 13.49 6.92
N ALA A 16 -6.34 12.97 6.14
CA ALA A 16 -7.65 12.55 6.64
C ALA A 16 -7.56 11.33 7.56
N LEU A 17 -6.66 10.39 7.25
CA LEU A 17 -6.46 9.15 7.99
C LEU A 17 -5.41 9.28 9.12
N GLY A 18 -4.60 10.34 9.11
CA GLY A 18 -3.53 10.54 10.08
C GLY A 18 -2.36 9.56 9.92
N ILE A 19 -2.10 9.06 8.71
CA ILE A 19 -1.01 8.15 8.39
C ILE A 19 -0.27 8.59 7.12
N ALA A 20 1.05 8.43 7.09
CA ALA A 20 1.87 8.71 5.91
C ALA A 20 1.75 7.55 4.91
N LEU A 21 1.01 7.74 3.81
CA LEU A 21 0.88 6.74 2.75
C LEU A 21 2.04 6.77 1.74
N THR A 22 2.84 7.83 1.75
CA THR A 22 4.00 8.01 0.89
C THR A 22 5.02 8.90 1.61
N PRO A 23 6.33 8.81 1.31
CA PRO A 23 7.36 9.68 1.89
C PRO A 23 7.05 11.17 1.69
N LYS A 24 6.45 11.53 0.55
CA LYS A 24 6.00 12.90 0.31
C LYS A 24 4.87 13.32 1.26
N ALA A 25 3.95 12.41 1.58
CA ALA A 25 2.83 12.72 2.48
C ALA A 25 3.28 12.94 3.93
N GLU A 26 4.38 12.32 4.36
CA GLU A 26 5.00 12.51 5.66
C GLU A 26 5.36 13.98 5.91
N LYS A 27 6.11 14.60 5.01
CA LYS A 27 6.46 16.04 5.06
C LYS A 27 5.23 16.95 5.17
N TYR A 28 4.12 16.56 4.55
CA TYR A 28 2.87 17.33 4.65
C TYR A 28 2.12 17.09 5.96
N LEU A 29 2.21 15.90 6.56
CA LEU A 29 1.66 15.60 7.89
C LEU A 29 2.39 16.40 8.97
N GLU A 30 3.72 16.48 8.92
CA GLU A 30 4.52 17.30 9.82
C GLU A 30 4.14 18.78 9.75
N ARG A 31 4.05 19.34 8.54
CA ARG A 31 3.70 20.76 8.33
C ARG A 31 2.25 21.08 8.67
N ARG A 32 1.32 20.12 8.47
CA ARG A 32 -0.12 20.32 8.62
C ARG A 32 -0.75 19.09 9.29
N PRO A 33 -0.57 18.89 10.61
CA PRO A 33 -1.03 17.70 11.34
C PRO A 33 -2.55 17.65 11.57
N TYR A 34 -3.31 18.43 10.82
CA TYR A 34 -4.76 18.51 10.89
C TYR A 34 -5.42 17.99 9.60
N GLY A 35 -6.69 17.64 9.69
CA GLY A 35 -7.46 17.12 8.55
C GLY A 35 -7.49 18.05 7.34
N PRO A 36 -7.83 17.53 6.15
CA PRO A 36 -7.97 18.35 4.96
C PRO A 36 -9.26 19.16 4.98
N GLY A 37 -9.30 20.24 4.18
CA GLY A 37 -10.48 21.07 3.98
C GLY A 37 -10.58 22.28 4.91
N GLN A 38 -11.63 23.06 4.72
CA GLN A 38 -11.88 24.32 5.43
C GLN A 38 -11.97 24.12 6.95
N HIS A 39 -12.63 23.05 7.37
CA HIS A 39 -12.86 22.70 8.78
C HIS A 39 -11.77 21.79 9.38
N GLY A 40 -10.63 21.62 8.71
CA GLY A 40 -9.56 20.71 9.16
C GLY A 40 -8.99 21.04 10.54
N ARG A 41 -9.03 22.31 10.96
CA ARG A 41 -8.57 22.80 12.26
C ARG A 41 -9.68 22.87 13.32
N ALA A 42 -10.94 22.66 12.94
CA ALA A 42 -12.03 22.72 13.88
C ALA A 42 -11.90 21.62 14.94
N ARG A 43 -12.37 21.91 16.17
CA ARG A 43 -12.41 20.92 17.25
C ARG A 43 -13.27 19.73 16.84
N LYS A 44 -12.66 18.55 16.83
CA LYS A 44 -13.36 17.30 16.50
C LYS A 44 -13.99 16.75 17.78
N LYS A 45 -15.24 16.29 17.66
CA LYS A 45 -15.86 15.45 18.68
C LYS A 45 -15.11 14.10 18.72
N ALA A 46 -15.17 13.40 19.84
CA ALA A 46 -14.66 12.05 19.96
C ALA A 46 -15.35 11.15 18.89
N ASP A 47 -14.56 10.32 18.24
CA ASP A 47 -15.09 9.37 17.24
C ASP A 47 -15.99 8.35 17.95
N SER A 48 -17.12 8.02 17.36
CA SER A 48 -17.94 6.89 17.79
C SER A 48 -17.20 5.58 17.49
N ASN A 49 -17.58 4.48 18.17
CA ASN A 49 -17.02 3.16 17.89
C ASN A 49 -17.11 2.79 16.40
N TYR A 50 -18.22 3.09 15.76
CA TYR A 50 -18.40 2.89 14.32
C TYR A 50 -17.41 3.73 13.49
N ALA A 51 -17.26 5.02 13.83
CA ALA A 51 -16.36 5.91 13.12
C ALA A 51 -14.89 5.45 13.25
N THR A 52 -14.49 4.96 14.44
CA THR A 52 -13.17 4.41 14.69
C THR A 52 -12.92 3.17 13.83
N GLN A 53 -13.83 2.21 13.85
CA GLN A 53 -13.72 0.98 13.04
C GLN A 53 -13.69 1.29 11.54
N LEU A 54 -14.52 2.22 11.06
CA LEU A 54 -14.53 2.66 9.68
C LEU A 54 -13.19 3.30 9.29
N LYS A 55 -12.62 4.12 10.17
CA LYS A 55 -11.33 4.79 9.95
C LYS A 55 -10.19 3.78 9.86
N GLU A 56 -10.14 2.78 10.74
CA GLU A 56 -9.13 1.72 10.68
C GLU A 56 -9.26 0.89 9.39
N LYS A 57 -10.48 0.52 8.99
CA LYS A 57 -10.70 -0.14 7.70
C LYS A 57 -10.20 0.72 6.53
N GLN A 58 -10.46 2.03 6.55
CA GLN A 58 -9.99 2.93 5.50
C GLN A 58 -8.46 3.11 5.51
N ARG A 59 -7.81 3.09 6.68
CA ARG A 59 -6.35 3.10 6.82
C ARG A 59 -5.75 1.88 6.16
N LEU A 60 -6.20 0.69 6.53
CA LEU A 60 -5.73 -0.57 5.97
C LEU A 60 -5.90 -0.60 4.45
N ARG A 61 -7.07 -0.21 3.96
CA ARG A 61 -7.35 -0.13 2.52
C ARG A 61 -6.43 0.85 1.77
N ALA A 62 -6.12 1.97 2.40
CA ALA A 62 -5.25 2.99 1.81
C ALA A 62 -3.78 2.53 1.76
N GLN A 63 -3.29 1.85 2.79
CA GLN A 63 -1.93 1.32 2.86
C GLN A 63 -1.65 0.33 1.73
N TYR A 64 -2.56 -0.61 1.46
CA TYR A 64 -2.41 -1.60 0.38
C TYR A 64 -2.96 -1.11 -0.96
N ASN A 65 -3.48 0.12 -1.05
CA ASN A 65 -4.07 0.69 -2.26
C ASN A 65 -5.08 -0.23 -2.95
N ILE A 66 -5.96 -0.85 -2.17
CA ILE A 66 -7.00 -1.78 -2.64
C ILE A 66 -8.38 -1.14 -2.65
N ARG A 67 -9.27 -1.68 -3.50
CA ARG A 67 -10.67 -1.26 -3.57
C ARG A 67 -11.50 -1.96 -2.50
N GLU A 68 -12.67 -1.39 -2.17
CA GLU A 68 -13.59 -1.95 -1.18
C GLU A 68 -13.98 -3.40 -1.49
N ALA A 69 -14.28 -3.72 -2.75
CA ALA A 69 -14.63 -5.07 -3.18
C ALA A 69 -13.48 -6.08 -2.94
N GLN A 70 -12.22 -5.66 -3.15
CA GLN A 70 -11.05 -6.49 -2.89
C GLN A 70 -10.86 -6.72 -1.38
N MET A 71 -11.03 -5.67 -0.58
CA MET A 71 -10.98 -5.74 0.88
C MET A 71 -12.04 -6.70 1.41
N ARG A 72 -13.28 -6.59 0.92
CA ARG A 72 -14.38 -7.48 1.30
C ARG A 72 -14.07 -8.95 0.97
N ARG A 73 -13.52 -9.22 -0.20
CA ARG A 73 -13.13 -10.60 -0.59
C ARG A 73 -12.05 -11.14 0.35
N ALA A 74 -10.99 -10.37 0.62
CA ALA A 74 -9.93 -10.77 1.54
C ALA A 74 -10.47 -11.01 2.96
N TYR A 75 -11.40 -10.18 3.43
CA TYR A 75 -12.04 -10.36 4.72
C TYR A 75 -12.88 -11.64 4.79
N LEU A 76 -13.66 -11.95 3.74
CA LEU A 76 -14.46 -13.17 3.69
C LEU A 76 -13.57 -14.43 3.66
N GLU A 77 -12.43 -14.36 2.99
CA GLU A 77 -11.44 -15.43 2.96
C GLU A 77 -10.77 -15.60 4.32
N ALA A 78 -10.31 -14.51 4.93
CA ALA A 78 -9.73 -14.50 6.28
C ALA A 78 -10.69 -15.05 7.35
N LYS A 79 -12.00 -14.81 7.20
CA LYS A 79 -13.02 -15.36 8.10
C LYS A 79 -13.21 -16.87 7.99
N ARG A 80 -12.91 -17.45 6.82
CA ARG A 80 -12.99 -18.89 6.58
C ARG A 80 -11.78 -19.65 7.12
N THR A 81 -10.66 -18.95 7.27
CA THR A 81 -9.41 -19.52 7.78
C THR A 81 -9.47 -19.57 9.31
N GLU A 82 -9.03 -20.67 9.90
CA GLU A 82 -8.94 -20.82 11.35
C GLU A 82 -8.04 -19.76 11.99
N GLY A 83 -8.39 -19.31 13.19
CA GLY A 83 -7.64 -18.33 13.96
C GLY A 83 -8.32 -16.95 14.01
N GLN A 84 -7.52 -15.91 14.30
CA GLN A 84 -8.02 -14.55 14.40
C GLN A 84 -8.21 -13.92 13.02
N THR A 85 -9.45 -13.62 12.65
CA THR A 85 -9.80 -13.04 11.35
C THR A 85 -8.97 -11.79 11.01
N GLY A 86 -8.68 -10.93 11.98
CA GLY A 86 -7.87 -9.73 11.76
C GLY A 86 -6.43 -10.05 11.37
N LYS A 87 -5.81 -11.03 12.04
CA LYS A 87 -4.46 -11.50 11.73
C LYS A 87 -4.41 -12.16 10.35
N ASN A 88 -5.33 -13.07 10.09
CA ASN A 88 -5.45 -13.73 8.79
C ASN A 88 -5.66 -12.73 7.63
N LEU A 89 -6.45 -11.65 7.87
CA LEU A 89 -6.66 -10.60 6.89
C LEU A 89 -5.37 -9.85 6.57
N VAL A 90 -4.59 -9.48 7.58
CA VAL A 90 -3.31 -8.79 7.37
C VAL A 90 -2.34 -9.71 6.64
N GLU A 91 -2.27 -10.97 7.00
CA GLU A 91 -1.44 -11.99 6.34
C GLU A 91 -1.80 -12.13 4.86
N LEU A 92 -3.08 -12.26 4.52
CA LEU A 92 -3.54 -12.28 3.12
C LEU A 92 -3.20 -11.01 2.35
N LEU A 93 -3.15 -9.85 3.00
CA LEU A 93 -2.78 -8.61 2.35
C LEU A 93 -1.27 -8.45 2.20
N GLU A 94 -0.47 -8.94 3.15
CA GLU A 94 1.01 -8.91 3.09
C GLU A 94 1.57 -9.95 2.11
N THR A 95 0.90 -11.10 1.91
CA THR A 95 1.33 -12.11 0.91
C THR A 95 1.08 -11.70 -0.53
N ARG A 96 0.45 -10.58 -0.79
CA ARG A 96 0.29 -10.03 -2.14
C ARG A 96 1.65 -9.60 -2.71
N LEU A 97 1.86 -9.86 -4.00
CA LEU A 97 3.12 -9.53 -4.68
C LEU A 97 3.46 -8.03 -4.63
N ASP A 98 2.47 -7.14 -4.77
CA ASP A 98 2.70 -5.69 -4.68
C ASP A 98 3.14 -5.26 -3.26
N ALA A 99 2.61 -5.89 -2.23
CA ALA A 99 3.00 -5.65 -0.84
C ALA A 99 4.42 -6.19 -0.57
N LEU A 100 4.72 -7.41 -1.00
CA LEU A 100 6.05 -8.02 -0.83
C LEU A 100 7.15 -7.24 -1.55
N VAL A 101 6.90 -6.76 -2.77
CA VAL A 101 7.84 -5.90 -3.52
C VAL A 101 8.13 -4.59 -2.77
N LEU A 102 7.13 -4.02 -2.09
CA LEU A 102 7.33 -2.87 -1.22
C LEU A 102 8.14 -3.24 0.03
N ARG A 103 7.80 -4.34 0.71
CA ARG A 103 8.49 -4.80 1.93
C ARG A 103 9.93 -5.22 1.67
N ALA A 104 10.20 -5.81 0.51
CA ALA A 104 11.57 -6.15 0.07
C ALA A 104 12.42 -4.92 -0.29
N GLY A 105 11.86 -3.70 -0.23
CA GLY A 105 12.61 -2.47 -0.51
C GLY A 105 12.81 -2.19 -2.01
N PHE A 106 12.24 -2.96 -2.93
CA PHE A 106 12.35 -2.68 -4.37
C PHE A 106 11.59 -1.42 -4.80
N ALA A 107 10.66 -0.96 -4.00
CA ALA A 107 9.83 0.20 -4.29
C ALA A 107 9.64 1.09 -3.06
N ARG A 108 9.58 2.41 -3.25
CA ARG A 108 9.32 3.41 -2.19
C ARG A 108 7.85 3.50 -1.78
N THR A 109 6.94 3.07 -2.65
CA THR A 109 5.51 3.20 -2.43
C THR A 109 4.76 2.00 -3.02
N ILE A 110 3.61 1.65 -2.43
CA ILE A 110 2.75 0.58 -2.96
C ILE A 110 2.29 0.83 -4.40
N ALA A 111 2.14 2.10 -4.80
CA ALA A 111 1.78 2.46 -6.17
C ALA A 111 2.92 2.18 -7.15
N GLN A 112 4.17 2.41 -6.74
CA GLN A 112 5.37 2.09 -7.51
C GLN A 112 5.56 0.57 -7.59
N ALA A 113 5.45 -0.15 -6.47
CA ALA A 113 5.50 -1.60 -6.43
C ALA A 113 4.50 -2.23 -7.41
N ARG A 114 3.25 -1.74 -7.36
CA ARG A 114 2.20 -2.17 -8.29
C ARG A 114 2.57 -1.92 -9.75
N GLN A 115 3.16 -0.78 -10.07
CA GLN A 115 3.61 -0.46 -11.43
C GLN A 115 4.73 -1.38 -11.89
N MET A 116 5.71 -1.68 -11.01
CA MET A 116 6.80 -2.60 -11.31
C MET A 116 6.28 -4.01 -11.65
N VAL A 117 5.30 -4.51 -10.89
CA VAL A 117 4.67 -5.80 -11.18
C VAL A 117 3.92 -5.77 -12.51
N VAL A 118 3.05 -4.78 -12.74
CA VAL A 118 2.26 -4.66 -13.99
C VAL A 118 3.16 -4.53 -15.22
N HIS A 119 4.32 -3.88 -15.07
CA HIS A 119 5.31 -3.75 -16.16
C HIS A 119 6.20 -4.99 -16.32
N ARG A 120 5.91 -6.09 -15.58
CA ARG A 120 6.62 -7.36 -15.67
C ARG A 120 8.11 -7.27 -15.33
N HIS A 121 8.45 -6.38 -14.39
CA HIS A 121 9.81 -6.24 -13.89
C HIS A 121 10.14 -7.22 -12.76
N ILE A 122 9.13 -7.91 -12.22
CA ILE A 122 9.24 -8.85 -11.12
C ILE A 122 9.00 -10.28 -11.61
N LEU A 123 9.82 -11.18 -11.12
CA LEU A 123 9.76 -12.61 -11.35
C LEU A 123 9.45 -13.32 -10.02
N VAL A 124 8.65 -14.35 -10.08
CA VAL A 124 8.41 -15.30 -8.98
C VAL A 124 8.83 -16.68 -9.47
N ASP A 125 9.79 -17.30 -8.80
CA ASP A 125 10.39 -18.58 -9.22
C ASP A 125 10.85 -18.59 -10.69
N GLY A 126 11.41 -17.46 -11.17
CA GLY A 126 11.87 -17.31 -12.55
C GLY A 126 10.76 -16.98 -13.57
N VAL A 127 9.48 -17.00 -13.18
CA VAL A 127 8.35 -16.72 -14.06
C VAL A 127 7.89 -15.27 -13.91
N ARG A 128 7.63 -14.59 -15.02
CA ARG A 128 7.10 -13.21 -15.01
C ARG A 128 5.66 -13.17 -14.52
N VAL A 129 5.41 -12.36 -13.52
CA VAL A 129 4.07 -12.12 -12.98
C VAL A 129 3.70 -10.66 -13.20
N ASP A 130 2.51 -10.42 -13.81
CA ASP A 130 1.99 -9.07 -14.08
C ASP A 130 0.76 -8.71 -13.23
N ARG A 131 0.39 -9.58 -12.29
CA ARG A 131 -0.76 -9.37 -11.40
C ARG A 131 -0.31 -8.94 -10.00
N PRO A 132 -0.50 -7.67 -9.61
CA PRO A 132 -0.14 -7.18 -8.28
C PRO A 132 -0.82 -7.91 -7.12
N SER A 133 -1.99 -8.49 -7.38
CA SER A 133 -2.76 -9.27 -6.41
C SER A 133 -2.38 -10.76 -6.38
N PHE A 134 -1.32 -11.17 -7.06
CA PHE A 134 -0.80 -12.52 -6.98
C PHE A 134 -0.39 -12.82 -5.54
N LEU A 135 -0.86 -13.94 -4.98
CA LEU A 135 -0.52 -14.37 -3.64
C LEU A 135 0.73 -15.26 -3.70
N VAL A 136 1.79 -14.80 -3.11
CA VAL A 136 3.06 -15.52 -3.04
C VAL A 136 3.01 -16.49 -1.87
N LYS A 137 3.42 -17.73 -2.12
CA LYS A 137 3.49 -18.78 -1.09
C LYS A 137 4.85 -18.75 -0.38
N PRO A 138 4.91 -19.16 0.89
CA PRO A 138 6.18 -19.35 1.57
C PRO A 138 7.13 -20.25 0.77
N GLY A 139 8.40 -19.87 0.70
CA GLY A 139 9.44 -20.59 -0.06
C GLY A 139 9.60 -20.14 -1.52
N GLN A 140 8.70 -19.35 -2.08
CA GLN A 140 8.86 -18.79 -3.44
C GLN A 140 9.87 -17.65 -3.45
N LEU A 141 10.71 -17.62 -4.47
CA LEU A 141 11.74 -16.59 -4.67
C LEU A 141 11.19 -15.44 -5.51
N ILE A 142 11.33 -14.23 -4.98
CA ILE A 142 10.97 -12.98 -5.69
C ILE A 142 12.26 -12.28 -6.09
N HIS A 143 12.45 -12.03 -7.39
CA HIS A 143 13.60 -11.30 -7.89
C HIS A 143 13.23 -10.35 -9.03
N VAL A 144 14.14 -9.42 -9.30
CA VAL A 144 13.98 -8.43 -10.35
C VAL A 144 14.41 -9.05 -11.68
N HIS A 145 13.68 -8.73 -12.74
CA HIS A 145 14.05 -9.17 -14.09
C HIS A 145 15.36 -8.47 -14.52
N PRO A 146 16.37 -9.19 -15.08
CA PRO A 146 17.70 -8.63 -15.39
C PRO A 146 17.71 -7.36 -16.24
N LYS A 147 16.75 -7.24 -17.19
CA LYS A 147 16.61 -6.00 -17.98
C LYS A 147 16.11 -4.82 -17.14
N ALA A 148 15.38 -5.06 -16.06
CA ALA A 148 14.84 -4.03 -15.19
C ALA A 148 15.84 -3.55 -14.13
N GLU A 149 16.80 -4.38 -13.73
CA GLU A 149 17.84 -4.03 -12.74
C GLU A 149 18.64 -2.78 -13.13
N LYS A 150 18.82 -2.56 -14.43
CA LYS A 150 19.53 -1.39 -14.98
C LYS A 150 18.71 -0.10 -14.93
N THR A 151 17.46 -0.15 -14.53
CA THR A 151 16.60 1.04 -14.47
C THR A 151 16.79 1.79 -13.14
N ALA A 152 16.72 3.11 -13.20
CA ALA A 152 16.98 3.99 -12.05
C ALA A 152 16.22 3.61 -10.75
N PRO A 153 14.94 3.19 -10.76
CA PRO A 153 14.26 2.81 -9.53
C PRO A 153 14.89 1.63 -8.80
N PHE A 154 15.39 0.61 -9.54
CA PHE A 154 16.01 -0.57 -8.93
C PHE A 154 17.46 -0.29 -8.54
N GLN A 155 18.17 0.58 -9.26
CA GLN A 155 19.48 1.03 -8.86
C GLN A 155 19.44 1.83 -7.55
N ALA A 156 18.47 2.74 -7.42
CA ALA A 156 18.25 3.47 -6.17
C ALA A 156 17.87 2.53 -5.01
N ALA A 157 17.08 1.49 -5.28
CA ALA A 157 16.75 0.46 -4.28
C ALA A 157 18.00 -0.33 -3.83
N ALA A 158 18.85 -0.73 -4.78
CA ALA A 158 20.09 -1.44 -4.49
C ALA A 158 21.11 -0.59 -3.73
N ALA A 159 21.13 0.74 -3.96
CA ALA A 159 21.95 1.70 -3.23
C ALA A 159 21.41 2.05 -1.82
N GLY A 160 20.22 1.54 -1.45
CA GLY A 160 19.59 1.88 -0.17
C GLY A 160 19.04 3.32 -0.08
N GLU A 161 18.88 3.99 -1.19
CA GLU A 161 18.43 5.39 -1.29
C GLU A 161 16.89 5.51 -1.24
N HIS A 162 16.23 4.81 -0.35
CA HIS A 162 14.75 4.78 -0.25
C HIS A 162 14.19 5.65 0.85
#